data_d5281e9bd2287a6b666d863895fcf299
#
_entry.id   d5281e9bd2287a6b666d863895fcf299
#
_cell.length_a   1.000
_cell.length_b   1.000
_cell.length_c   1.000
_cell.angle_alpha   90.00
_cell.angle_beta   90.00
_cell.angle_gamma   90.00
#
_symmetry.space_group_name_H-M   'P 1'
#
loop_
_entity.id
_entity.type
_entity.pdbx_description
1 polymer ?
#
loop_
_entity_poly.entity_id
_entity_poly.type
_entity_poly.pdbx_seq_one_letter_code
_entity_poly.pdbx_strand_id
1 'polypeptide(L)'
;RQLDLFAPIGKGQRAMIVAPPKTGKTMLLKEIANAISANHPEAYMMVLLIDERPEEVTDMERSVNAEVIASTFDESADKHVKVANLVLAKAQRMVECGHDVVILLDSITRLARAYNTVTPASGKILSGGVDANALHKPKRFFGSARNIEGGGSLTIIATALIETGSKMDEVIFEEFKGTGNMELVLDRKIANKR
;
A
#
# COMPACT_ATOMS: atom_id res chain seq x y z
N ARG A 1 -8.80 -15.65 7.59
CA ARG A 1 -9.10 -17.03 7.15
C ARG A 1 -9.41 -17.14 5.67
N GLN A 2 -10.28 -16.27 5.13
CA GLN A 2 -10.60 -16.31 3.69
C GLN A 2 -9.41 -15.99 2.81
N LEU A 3 -8.52 -15.13 3.24
CA LEU A 3 -7.28 -14.80 2.52
C LEU A 3 -6.32 -15.97 2.43
N ASP A 4 -6.13 -16.70 3.52
CA ASP A 4 -5.23 -17.86 3.56
C ASP A 4 -5.72 -19.00 2.65
N LEU A 5 -7.04 -19.13 2.45
CA LEU A 5 -7.64 -20.17 1.63
C LEU A 5 -7.64 -19.85 0.13
N PHE A 6 -7.81 -18.56 -0.24
CA PHE A 6 -8.04 -18.14 -1.62
C PHE A 6 -6.91 -17.32 -2.24
N ALA A 7 -6.04 -16.73 -1.40
CA ALA A 7 -4.98 -15.85 -1.86
C ALA A 7 -3.79 -15.88 -0.90
N PRO A 8 -3.01 -16.95 -0.89
CA PRO A 8 -1.80 -17.04 -0.06
C PRO A 8 -0.79 -15.99 -0.51
N ILE A 9 -0.37 -15.17 0.44
CA ILE A 9 0.65 -14.15 0.19
C ILE A 9 2.00 -14.73 0.58
N GLY A 10 2.88 -14.91 -0.39
CA GLY A 10 4.24 -15.38 -0.18
C GLY A 10 5.23 -14.25 0.11
N LYS A 11 6.38 -14.60 0.67
CA LYS A 11 7.46 -13.64 0.90
C LYS A 11 7.96 -13.07 -0.42
N GLY A 12 8.15 -11.76 -0.46
CA GLY A 12 8.63 -11.04 -1.63
C GLY A 12 7.55 -10.72 -2.67
N GLN A 13 6.29 -10.99 -2.38
CA GLN A 13 5.19 -10.70 -3.29
C GLN A 13 4.79 -9.22 -3.28
N ARG A 14 4.22 -8.80 -4.41
CA ARG A 14 3.50 -7.54 -4.56
C ARG A 14 2.03 -7.85 -4.66
N ALA A 15 1.29 -7.56 -3.60
CA ALA A 15 -0.15 -7.77 -3.57
C ALA A 15 -0.88 -6.42 -3.65
N MET A 16 -1.90 -6.35 -4.50
CA MET A 16 -2.74 -5.18 -4.61
C MET A 16 -4.17 -5.53 -4.20
N ILE A 17 -4.69 -4.76 -3.24
CA ILE A 17 -6.07 -4.86 -2.79
C ILE A 17 -6.86 -3.74 -3.45
N VAL A 18 -7.73 -4.10 -4.37
CA VAL A 18 -8.55 -3.14 -5.12
C VAL A 18 -9.86 -2.93 -4.35
N ALA A 19 -10.07 -1.70 -3.89
CA ALA A 19 -11.16 -1.40 -2.96
C ALA A 19 -12.02 -0.22 -3.42
N PRO A 20 -13.31 -0.46 -3.77
CA PRO A 20 -14.30 0.61 -3.84
C PRO A 20 -14.55 1.21 -2.45
N PRO A 21 -15.08 2.45 -2.36
CA PRO A 21 -15.43 3.03 -1.06
C PRO A 21 -16.43 2.15 -0.30
N LYS A 22 -16.29 2.12 1.04
CA LYS A 22 -17.18 1.43 1.97
C LYS A 22 -17.28 -0.10 1.76
N THR A 23 -16.16 -0.74 1.43
CA THR A 23 -16.11 -2.21 1.24
C THR A 23 -15.46 -2.96 2.41
N GLY A 24 -15.13 -2.28 3.50
CA GLY A 24 -14.46 -2.91 4.65
C GLY A 24 -12.96 -3.07 4.46
N LYS A 25 -12.35 -2.22 3.66
CA LYS A 25 -10.91 -2.20 3.41
C LYS A 25 -10.08 -2.18 4.70
N THR A 26 -10.44 -1.31 5.64
CA THR A 26 -9.72 -1.15 6.91
C THR A 26 -9.77 -2.43 7.75
N MET A 27 -10.93 -3.07 7.83
CA MET A 27 -11.09 -4.36 8.51
C MET A 27 -10.23 -5.43 7.88
N LEU A 28 -10.21 -5.49 6.55
CA LEU A 28 -9.39 -6.46 5.82
C LEU A 28 -7.91 -6.26 6.08
N LEU A 29 -7.43 -5.01 6.09
CA LEU A 29 -6.03 -4.71 6.39
C LEU A 29 -5.64 -5.15 7.81
N LYS A 30 -6.52 -4.94 8.79
CA LYS A 30 -6.30 -5.41 10.16
C LYS A 30 -6.24 -6.94 10.23
N GLU A 31 -7.14 -7.62 9.52
CA GLU A 31 -7.15 -9.08 9.45
C GLU A 31 -5.87 -9.63 8.80
N ILE A 32 -5.42 -9.01 7.72
CA ILE A 32 -4.15 -9.37 7.06
C ILE A 32 -2.98 -9.17 8.02
N ALA A 33 -2.89 -8.00 8.67
CA ALA A 33 -1.83 -7.70 9.60
C ALA A 33 -1.78 -8.71 10.76
N ASN A 34 -2.92 -9.03 11.34
CA ASN A 34 -3.01 -9.98 12.44
C ASN A 34 -2.71 -11.41 11.99
N ALA A 35 -3.11 -11.81 10.80
CA ALA A 35 -2.79 -13.11 10.23
C ALA A 35 -1.29 -13.27 9.97
N ILE A 36 -0.64 -12.26 9.41
CA ILE A 36 0.81 -12.25 9.19
C ILE A 36 1.55 -12.32 10.53
N SER A 37 1.13 -11.52 11.50
CA SER A 37 1.72 -11.51 12.83
C SER A 37 1.62 -12.88 13.54
N ALA A 38 0.50 -13.58 13.37
CA ALA A 38 0.27 -14.89 13.96
C ALA A 38 1.06 -16.01 13.25
N ASN A 39 1.11 -15.98 11.92
CA ASN A 39 1.71 -17.05 11.10
C ASN A 39 3.20 -16.85 10.84
N HIS A 40 3.66 -15.59 10.86
CA HIS A 40 5.05 -15.20 10.58
C HIS A 40 5.55 -14.22 11.65
N PRO A 41 5.69 -14.64 12.91
CA PRO A 41 6.15 -13.76 13.98
C PRO A 41 7.58 -13.24 13.78
N GLU A 42 8.36 -13.90 12.92
CA GLU A 42 9.71 -13.47 12.53
C GLU A 42 9.71 -12.27 11.58
N ALA A 43 8.61 -12.02 10.89
CA ALA A 43 8.51 -10.91 9.94
C ALA A 43 8.32 -9.58 10.67
N TYR A 44 9.08 -8.58 10.26
CA TYR A 44 8.89 -7.21 10.72
C TYR A 44 7.85 -6.51 9.85
N MET A 45 6.77 -6.05 10.46
CA MET A 45 5.66 -5.46 9.73
C MET A 45 5.56 -3.96 9.99
N MET A 46 5.45 -3.19 8.92
CA MET A 46 5.16 -1.76 8.94
C MET A 46 3.84 -1.50 8.22
N VAL A 47 2.98 -0.70 8.85
CA VAL A 47 1.74 -0.20 8.23
C VAL A 47 1.95 1.26 7.91
N LEU A 48 1.93 1.60 6.64
CA LEU A 48 2.11 2.97 6.15
C LEU A 48 0.76 3.52 5.70
N LEU A 49 0.29 4.55 6.41
CA LEU A 49 -0.97 5.22 6.16
C LEU A 49 -0.68 6.60 5.56
N ILE A 50 -1.16 6.83 4.33
CA ILE A 50 -0.97 8.09 3.63
C ILE A 50 -2.32 8.77 3.44
N ASP A 51 -2.43 10.03 3.89
CA ASP A 51 -3.61 10.87 3.74
C ASP A 51 -4.84 10.32 4.49
N GLU A 52 -4.59 9.65 5.61
CA GLU A 52 -5.64 9.12 6.49
C GLU A 52 -5.95 10.08 7.64
N ARG A 53 -7.08 9.86 8.29
CA ARG A 53 -7.50 10.66 9.44
C ARG A 53 -6.77 10.19 10.71
N PRO A 54 -6.43 11.13 11.64
CA PRO A 54 -5.73 10.75 12.88
C PRO A 54 -6.41 9.68 13.70
N GLU A 55 -7.75 9.67 13.77
CA GLU A 55 -8.50 8.65 14.50
C GLU A 55 -8.38 7.26 13.87
N GLU A 56 -8.25 7.18 12.55
CA GLU A 56 -8.01 5.91 11.86
C GLU A 56 -6.59 5.39 12.11
N VAL A 57 -5.62 6.29 12.21
CA VAL A 57 -4.24 5.96 12.59
C VAL A 57 -4.21 5.35 13.99
N THR A 58 -4.86 6.02 14.95
CA THR A 58 -4.94 5.54 16.34
C THR A 58 -5.62 4.17 16.42
N ASP A 59 -6.70 3.98 15.67
CA ASP A 59 -7.42 2.72 15.63
C ASP A 59 -6.55 1.59 15.07
N MET A 60 -5.79 1.87 14.02
CA MET A 60 -4.86 0.89 13.45
C MET A 60 -3.76 0.52 14.45
N GLU A 61 -3.15 1.50 15.12
CA GLU A 61 -2.11 1.27 16.13
C GLU A 61 -2.58 0.36 17.26
N ARG A 62 -3.85 0.48 17.66
CA ARG A 62 -4.46 -0.35 18.72
C ARG A 62 -4.85 -1.74 18.25
N SER A 63 -5.05 -1.91 16.97
CA SER A 63 -5.65 -3.13 16.40
C SER A 63 -4.65 -4.11 15.83
N VAL A 64 -3.40 -3.69 15.59
CA VAL A 64 -2.39 -4.52 14.93
C VAL A 64 -1.09 -4.55 15.72
N ASN A 65 -0.38 -5.68 15.61
CA ASN A 65 0.97 -5.83 16.16
C ASN A 65 2.00 -5.50 15.07
N ALA A 66 2.16 -4.20 14.78
CA ALA A 66 3.03 -3.70 13.74
C ALA A 66 3.46 -2.28 14.06
N GLU A 67 4.55 -1.82 13.45
CA GLU A 67 4.92 -0.41 13.48
C GLU A 67 3.99 0.37 12.54
N VAL A 68 3.19 1.26 13.08
CA VAL A 68 2.27 2.11 12.29
C VAL A 68 2.92 3.46 12.06
N ILE A 69 3.11 3.81 10.79
CA ILE A 69 3.70 5.07 10.36
C ILE A 69 2.66 5.79 9.50
N ALA A 70 2.41 7.05 9.81
CA ALA A 70 1.36 7.79 9.12
C ALA A 70 1.82 9.18 8.70
N SER A 71 1.27 9.63 7.58
CA SER A 71 1.23 11.01 7.17
C SER A 71 -0.24 11.35 6.94
N THR A 72 -0.82 12.15 7.85
CA THR A 72 -2.26 12.38 7.91
C THR A 72 -2.74 13.39 6.86
N PHE A 73 -4.05 13.48 6.67
CA PHE A 73 -4.68 14.26 5.60
C PHE A 73 -4.37 15.77 5.66
N ASP A 74 -4.05 16.29 6.85
CA ASP A 74 -3.69 17.69 7.08
C ASP A 74 -2.24 18.01 6.75
N GLU A 75 -1.42 16.99 6.47
CA GLU A 75 -0.03 17.17 6.09
C GLU A 75 0.10 17.42 4.57
N SER A 76 1.23 18.01 4.17
CA SER A 76 1.48 18.34 2.77
C SER A 76 1.82 17.11 1.92
N ALA A 77 1.69 17.24 0.61
CA ALA A 77 2.11 16.19 -0.34
C ALA A 77 3.61 15.89 -0.21
N ASP A 78 4.44 16.90 0.01
CA ASP A 78 5.89 16.71 0.27
C ASP A 78 6.14 15.83 1.49
N LYS A 79 5.36 16.01 2.55
CA LYS A 79 5.45 15.19 3.76
C LYS A 79 5.05 13.75 3.50
N HIS A 80 3.98 13.54 2.74
CA HIS A 80 3.54 12.19 2.34
C HIS A 80 4.64 11.43 1.61
N VAL A 81 5.25 12.08 0.63
CA VAL A 81 6.36 11.52 -0.16
C VAL A 81 7.57 11.22 0.72
N LYS A 82 7.93 12.15 1.60
CA LYS A 82 9.08 12.00 2.50
C LYS A 82 8.91 10.82 3.44
N VAL A 83 7.75 10.67 4.05
CA VAL A 83 7.44 9.56 4.96
C VAL A 83 7.51 8.23 4.22
N ALA A 84 6.92 8.14 3.03
CA ALA A 84 6.98 6.93 2.21
C ALA A 84 8.42 6.54 1.86
N ASN A 85 9.25 7.50 1.47
CA ASN A 85 10.66 7.25 1.16
C ASN A 85 11.44 6.76 2.37
N LEU A 86 11.19 7.31 3.56
CA LEU A 86 11.83 6.88 4.80
C LEU A 86 11.46 5.45 5.17
N VAL A 87 10.19 5.08 5.02
CA VAL A 87 9.72 3.72 5.28
C VAL A 87 10.38 2.73 4.33
N LEU A 88 10.42 3.04 3.04
CA LEU A 88 11.07 2.18 2.04
C LEU A 88 12.56 2.01 2.32
N ALA A 89 13.27 3.10 2.64
CA ALA A 89 14.69 3.05 2.96
C ALA A 89 14.97 2.18 4.19
N LYS A 90 14.16 2.32 5.24
CA LYS A 90 14.25 1.49 6.44
C LYS A 90 14.03 0.01 6.11
N ALA A 91 12.99 -0.28 5.35
CA ALA A 91 12.66 -1.64 4.94
C ALA A 91 13.80 -2.28 4.14
N GLN A 92 14.36 -1.57 3.18
CA GLN A 92 15.47 -2.06 2.36
C GLN A 92 16.71 -2.37 3.19
N ARG A 93 17.05 -1.53 4.17
CA ARG A 93 18.16 -1.79 5.08
C ARG A 93 17.95 -3.04 5.93
N MET A 94 16.73 -3.22 6.42
CA MET A 94 16.38 -4.41 7.20
C MET A 94 16.49 -5.68 6.35
N VAL A 95 16.07 -5.63 5.10
CA VAL A 95 16.20 -6.74 4.14
C VAL A 95 17.67 -7.07 3.89
N GLU A 96 18.52 -6.06 3.72
CA GLU A 96 19.97 -6.24 3.58
C GLU A 96 20.61 -6.93 4.79
N CYS A 97 20.04 -6.72 5.98
CA CYS A 97 20.44 -7.39 7.21
C CYS A 97 19.82 -8.79 7.40
N GLY A 98 19.12 -9.29 6.41
CA GLY A 98 18.54 -10.64 6.43
C GLY A 98 17.14 -10.74 7.01
N HIS A 99 16.47 -9.63 7.30
CA HIS A 99 15.12 -9.65 7.84
C HIS A 99 14.05 -9.82 6.76
N ASP A 100 12.97 -10.49 7.13
CA ASP A 100 11.74 -10.51 6.34
C ASP A 100 10.88 -9.33 6.75
N VAL A 101 10.57 -8.45 5.81
CA VAL A 101 9.83 -7.21 6.05
C VAL A 101 8.54 -7.22 5.24
N VAL A 102 7.46 -6.78 5.86
CA VAL A 102 6.15 -6.60 5.19
C VAL A 102 5.73 -5.14 5.35
N ILE A 103 5.40 -4.49 4.23
CA ILE A 103 4.81 -3.16 4.23
C ILE A 103 3.36 -3.28 3.79
N LEU A 104 2.45 -2.84 4.65
CA LEU A 104 1.04 -2.61 4.31
C LEU A 104 0.88 -1.12 4.00
N LEU A 105 0.59 -0.79 2.75
CA LEU A 105 0.44 0.59 2.29
C LEU A 105 -1.04 0.90 2.03
N ASP A 106 -1.58 1.82 2.74
CA ASP A 106 -2.92 2.34 2.51
C ASP A 106 -2.85 3.85 2.25
N SER A 107 -2.85 4.29 1.04
CA SER A 107 -3.05 3.58 -0.22
C SER A 107 -2.00 4.00 -1.25
N ILE A 108 -1.76 3.16 -2.24
CA ILE A 108 -0.90 3.50 -3.38
C ILE A 108 -1.50 4.65 -4.21
N THR A 109 -2.82 4.73 -4.27
CA THR A 109 -3.55 5.79 -4.96
C THR A 109 -3.23 7.17 -4.38
N ARG A 110 -3.28 7.29 -3.06
CA ARG A 110 -3.00 8.56 -2.37
C ARG A 110 -1.52 8.92 -2.43
N LEU A 111 -0.64 7.92 -2.37
CA LEU A 111 0.79 8.14 -2.57
C LEU A 111 1.08 8.65 -3.98
N ALA A 112 0.46 8.06 -5.00
CA ALA A 112 0.58 8.51 -6.37
C ALA A 112 0.06 9.94 -6.58
N ARG A 113 -1.04 10.30 -5.94
CA ARG A 113 -1.55 11.69 -5.93
C ARG A 113 -0.52 12.66 -5.34
N ALA A 114 0.11 12.28 -4.24
CA ALA A 114 1.14 13.11 -3.59
C ALA A 114 2.34 13.33 -4.53
N TYR A 115 2.80 12.28 -5.18
CA TYR A 115 3.87 12.40 -6.18
C TYR A 115 3.46 13.25 -7.37
N ASN A 116 2.19 13.17 -7.82
CA ASN A 116 1.70 14.01 -8.89
C ASN A 116 1.73 15.50 -8.53
N THR A 117 1.53 15.82 -7.26
CA THR A 117 1.60 17.19 -6.75
C THR A 117 3.03 17.71 -6.69
N VAL A 118 4.01 16.90 -6.27
CA VAL A 118 5.38 17.34 -6.01
C VAL A 118 6.33 17.15 -7.18
N THR A 119 5.99 16.28 -8.14
CA THR A 119 6.85 16.02 -9.29
C THR A 119 6.79 17.17 -10.29
N PRO A 120 7.92 17.67 -10.80
CA PRO A 120 7.92 18.69 -11.83
C PRO A 120 7.18 18.24 -13.08
N ALA A 121 6.39 19.14 -13.68
CA ALA A 121 5.60 18.83 -14.87
C ALA A 121 6.51 18.45 -16.04
N SER A 122 6.21 17.31 -16.70
CA SER A 122 6.94 16.83 -17.88
C SER A 122 6.43 17.41 -19.20
N GLY A 123 5.27 18.06 -19.16
CA GLY A 123 4.54 18.48 -20.35
C GLY A 123 3.70 17.38 -20.99
N LYS A 124 3.79 16.15 -20.49
CA LYS A 124 2.96 15.01 -20.92
C LYS A 124 1.97 14.65 -19.82
N ILE A 125 0.74 15.10 -19.98
CA ILE A 125 -0.32 14.84 -19.00
C ILE A 125 -1.20 13.71 -19.52
N LEU A 126 -1.32 12.67 -18.72
CA LEU A 126 -2.29 11.60 -18.92
C LEU A 126 -3.70 12.13 -18.60
N SER A 127 -4.72 11.40 -19.02
CA SER A 127 -6.08 11.76 -18.67
C SER A 127 -6.24 11.89 -17.13
N GLY A 128 -7.17 12.74 -16.67
CA GLY A 128 -7.39 12.96 -15.25
C GLY A 128 -6.36 13.85 -14.54
N GLY A 129 -5.49 14.53 -15.27
CA GLY A 129 -4.51 15.45 -14.69
C GLY A 129 -3.27 14.77 -14.09
N VAL A 130 -3.02 13.52 -14.44
CA VAL A 130 -1.83 12.79 -13.97
C VAL A 130 -0.66 13.05 -14.92
N ASP A 131 0.45 13.56 -14.40
CA ASP A 131 1.67 13.72 -15.18
C ASP A 131 2.34 12.36 -15.40
N ALA A 132 2.79 12.12 -16.63
CA ALA A 132 3.41 10.84 -16.99
C ALA A 132 4.62 10.49 -16.12
N ASN A 133 5.39 11.48 -15.64
CA ASN A 133 6.56 11.27 -14.80
C ASN A 133 6.21 11.04 -13.32
N ALA A 134 5.01 11.41 -12.89
CA ALA A 134 4.61 11.34 -11.49
C ALA A 134 4.50 9.91 -10.97
N LEU A 135 4.27 8.94 -11.84
CA LEU A 135 4.02 7.55 -11.45
C LEU A 135 5.28 6.69 -11.38
N HIS A 136 6.43 7.18 -11.82
CA HIS A 136 7.68 6.41 -11.79
C HIS A 136 8.10 6.00 -10.38
N LYS A 137 8.12 6.95 -9.45
CA LYS A 137 8.54 6.68 -8.06
C LYS A 137 7.56 5.79 -7.30
N PRO A 138 6.23 6.02 -7.35
CA PRO A 138 5.30 5.07 -6.71
C PRO A 138 5.31 3.68 -7.34
N LYS A 139 5.50 3.56 -8.65
CA LYS A 139 5.71 2.25 -9.30
C LYS A 139 6.99 1.58 -8.82
N ARG A 140 8.06 2.35 -8.66
CA ARG A 140 9.34 1.85 -8.12
C ARG A 140 9.20 1.42 -6.66
N PHE A 141 8.44 2.16 -5.86
CA PHE A 141 8.12 1.79 -4.49
C PHE A 141 7.46 0.41 -4.46
N PHE A 142 6.36 0.25 -5.19
CA PHE A 142 5.62 -1.01 -5.24
C PHE A 142 6.44 -2.14 -5.87
N GLY A 143 7.26 -1.82 -6.86
CA GLY A 143 8.16 -2.76 -7.52
C GLY A 143 9.38 -3.18 -6.71
N SER A 144 9.59 -2.59 -5.53
CA SER A 144 10.73 -2.92 -4.66
C SER A 144 10.58 -4.25 -3.93
N ALA A 145 9.39 -4.82 -3.91
CA ALA A 145 9.14 -6.14 -3.30
C ALA A 145 10.01 -7.20 -3.97
N ARG A 146 10.69 -8.01 -3.16
CA ARG A 146 11.60 -9.04 -3.63
C ARG A 146 11.88 -10.07 -2.56
N ASN A 147 12.30 -11.25 -2.99
CA ASN A 147 12.80 -12.30 -2.13
C ASN A 147 14.27 -12.55 -2.52
N ILE A 148 15.20 -12.30 -1.62
CA ILE A 148 16.63 -12.46 -1.87
C ILE A 148 17.05 -13.85 -1.46
N GLU A 149 17.58 -14.62 -2.38
CA GLU A 149 18.08 -15.97 -2.12
C GLU A 149 19.22 -15.91 -1.10
N GLY A 150 19.05 -16.62 0.02
CA GLY A 150 20.00 -16.63 1.12
C GLY A 150 19.99 -15.35 1.97
N GLY A 151 19.06 -14.44 1.74
CA GLY A 151 18.94 -13.18 2.47
C GLY A 151 17.53 -12.92 2.98
N GLY A 152 17.19 -11.65 3.17
CA GLY A 152 15.86 -11.23 3.61
C GLY A 152 14.84 -11.12 2.47
N SER A 153 13.62 -10.69 2.81
CA SER A 153 12.57 -10.46 1.83
C SER A 153 11.83 -9.16 2.12
N LEU A 154 11.30 -8.52 1.07
CA LEU A 154 10.39 -7.38 1.18
C LEU A 154 9.10 -7.72 0.46
N THR A 155 8.02 -7.79 1.22
CA THR A 155 6.65 -8.00 0.74
C THR A 155 5.89 -6.69 0.85
N ILE A 156 5.20 -6.30 -0.20
CA ILE A 156 4.41 -5.07 -0.22
C ILE A 156 2.96 -5.40 -0.55
N ILE A 157 2.06 -5.01 0.33
CA ILE A 157 0.62 -5.15 0.17
C ILE A 157 0.04 -3.74 0.14
N ALA A 158 -0.44 -3.31 -1.00
CA ALA A 158 -0.94 -1.95 -1.19
C ALA A 158 -2.43 -1.96 -1.54
N THR A 159 -3.17 -0.99 -1.01
CA THR A 159 -4.56 -0.76 -1.42
C THR A 159 -4.59 0.20 -2.60
N ALA A 160 -5.45 -0.09 -3.56
CA ALA A 160 -5.75 0.81 -4.68
C ALA A 160 -7.23 1.17 -4.64
N LEU A 161 -7.53 2.46 -4.72
CA LEU A 161 -8.89 2.98 -4.62
C LEU A 161 -9.53 3.04 -6.00
N ILE A 162 -10.73 2.53 -6.12
CA ILE A 162 -11.54 2.60 -7.34
C ILE A 162 -12.92 3.14 -7.02
N GLU A 163 -13.67 3.55 -8.05
CA GLU A 163 -15.05 4.05 -7.93
C GLU A 163 -15.18 5.20 -6.92
N THR A 164 -14.16 6.05 -6.85
CA THR A 164 -14.14 7.21 -5.94
C THR A 164 -14.80 8.45 -6.55
N GLY A 165 -15.20 8.38 -7.81
CA GLY A 165 -15.67 9.54 -8.58
C GLY A 165 -14.54 10.40 -9.15
N SER A 166 -13.29 10.10 -8.86
CA SER A 166 -12.11 10.83 -9.33
C SER A 166 -11.54 10.20 -10.59
N LYS A 167 -11.46 10.99 -11.67
CA LYS A 167 -10.80 10.54 -12.90
C LYS A 167 -9.31 10.25 -12.69
N MET A 168 -8.67 11.04 -11.84
CA MET A 168 -7.26 10.82 -11.47
C MET A 168 -7.07 9.44 -10.84
N ASP A 169 -7.94 9.02 -9.94
CA ASP A 169 -7.85 7.71 -9.28
C ASP A 169 -8.04 6.56 -10.28
N GLU A 170 -8.94 6.72 -11.25
CA GLU A 170 -9.12 5.74 -12.31
C GLU A 170 -7.85 5.57 -13.14
N VAL A 171 -7.22 6.68 -13.52
CA VAL A 171 -5.97 6.66 -14.30
C VAL A 171 -4.85 6.03 -13.50
N ILE A 172 -4.72 6.37 -12.22
CA ILE A 172 -3.72 5.77 -11.33
C ILE A 172 -3.93 4.27 -11.25
N PHE A 173 -5.16 3.82 -11.04
CA PHE A 173 -5.47 2.39 -11.00
C PHE A 173 -5.07 1.67 -12.28
N GLU A 174 -5.44 2.22 -13.46
CA GLU A 174 -5.09 1.62 -14.76
C GLU A 174 -3.57 1.51 -14.95
N GLU A 175 -2.82 2.52 -14.50
CA GLU A 175 -1.36 2.51 -14.58
C GLU A 175 -0.69 1.49 -13.64
N PHE A 176 -1.32 1.16 -12.52
CA PHE A 176 -0.82 0.15 -11.58
C PHE A 176 -1.35 -1.25 -11.84
N LYS A 177 -2.41 -1.38 -12.61
CA LYS A 177 -3.02 -2.66 -12.95
C LYS A 177 -2.00 -3.58 -13.63
N GLY A 178 -1.88 -4.79 -13.12
CA GLY A 178 -0.93 -5.77 -13.63
C GLY A 178 0.50 -5.64 -13.11
N THR A 179 0.82 -4.63 -12.29
CA THR A 179 2.15 -4.50 -11.67
C THR A 179 2.32 -5.43 -10.46
N GLY A 180 1.23 -5.84 -9.84
CA GLY A 180 1.24 -6.79 -8.73
C GLY A 180 1.29 -8.24 -9.19
N ASN A 181 1.89 -9.11 -8.37
CA ASN A 181 1.87 -10.56 -8.57
C ASN A 181 0.53 -11.16 -8.14
N MET A 182 -0.22 -10.45 -7.34
CA MET A 182 -1.52 -10.87 -6.81
C MET A 182 -2.46 -9.67 -6.73
N GLU A 183 -3.70 -9.85 -7.15
CA GLU A 183 -4.77 -8.87 -7.01
C GLU A 183 -5.93 -9.48 -6.23
N LEU A 184 -6.45 -8.72 -5.26
CA LEU A 184 -7.67 -9.04 -4.54
C LEU A 184 -8.65 -7.89 -4.72
N VAL A 185 -9.79 -8.17 -5.33
CA VAL A 185 -10.84 -7.17 -5.56
C VAL A 185 -11.92 -7.32 -4.50
N LEU A 186 -12.19 -6.25 -3.75
CA LEU A 186 -13.28 -6.22 -2.78
C LEU A 186 -14.59 -5.88 -3.49
N ASP A 187 -15.64 -6.66 -3.21
CA ASP A 187 -16.97 -6.47 -3.78
C ASP A 187 -17.93 -5.92 -2.72
N ARG A 188 -18.61 -4.82 -3.05
CA ARG A 188 -19.64 -4.21 -2.19
C ARG A 188 -20.78 -5.17 -1.84
N LYS A 189 -21.15 -6.06 -2.76
CA LYS A 189 -22.22 -7.03 -2.55
C LYS A 189 -21.91 -8.02 -1.44
N ILE A 190 -20.63 -8.37 -1.28
CA ILE A 190 -20.18 -9.27 -0.22
C ILE A 190 -20.09 -8.51 1.11
N ALA A 191 -19.62 -7.27 1.08
CA ALA A 191 -19.48 -6.42 2.27
C ALA A 191 -20.84 -6.11 2.92
N ASN A 192 -21.91 -5.94 2.13
CA ASN A 192 -23.24 -5.62 2.61
C ASN A 192 -24.01 -6.83 3.16
N LYS A 193 -23.47 -8.04 3.09
CA LYS A 193 -24.08 -9.27 3.62
C LYS A 193 -23.56 -9.68 5.00
N ARG A 194 -22.76 -8.85 5.64
CA ARG A 194 -22.24 -9.08 7.01
C ARG A 194 -22.96 -8.25 8.04
#